data_4e23f03b5f386adf93472f1c4219a05c
#
_entry.id   4e23f03b5f386adf93472f1c4219a05c
#
_cell.length_a   1.000
_cell.length_b   1.000
_cell.length_c   1.000
_cell.angle_alpha   90.00
_cell.angle_beta   90.00
_cell.angle_gamma   90.00
#
_symmetry.space_group_name_H-M   'P 1'
#
loop_
_entity.id
_entity.type
_entity.pdbx_description
1 polymer ?
#
loop_
_entity_poly.entity_id
_entity_poly.type
_entity_poly.pdbx_seq_one_letter_code
_entity_poly.pdbx_strand_id
1 'polypeptide(L)'
;AAKHGIPHTFTSLEEMARSPLVDAVYIASPNALHASQSILCMSCGKHVLCEKPLASNAREARAMIEAARRYGVVLMEAMIATLNPNFRIVREQLPRLGTIRRYFASYCQYSSRYDKFREGVVLNAFDPSLSNGAMMDIGVYTVYPMVALFGRPQAVDAQGVVLSSGADGQGAVNFRYEGMNATVLYSKIADSRLPSEIEGEEGTLLLDTIHDIRC
;
A
#
# COMPACT_ATOMS: atom_id res chain seq x y z
N ALA A 1 -10.55 -19.75 -15.33
CA ALA A 1 -11.21 -19.21 -16.51
C ALA A 1 -12.61 -19.81 -16.66
N ALA A 2 -12.76 -21.12 -16.93
CA ALA A 2 -14.07 -21.75 -17.16
C ALA A 2 -15.10 -21.50 -16.03
N LYS A 3 -14.70 -21.58 -14.75
CA LYS A 3 -15.58 -21.33 -13.58
C LYS A 3 -16.22 -19.94 -13.57
N HIS A 4 -15.58 -18.96 -14.20
CA HIS A 4 -16.01 -17.55 -14.19
C HIS A 4 -16.40 -17.05 -15.58
N GLY A 5 -16.56 -17.93 -16.56
CA GLY A 5 -16.96 -17.56 -17.92
C GLY A 5 -15.98 -16.65 -18.67
N ILE A 6 -14.69 -16.70 -18.29
CA ILE A 6 -13.65 -15.86 -18.90
C ILE A 6 -13.33 -16.45 -20.30
N PRO A 7 -13.58 -15.70 -21.39
CA PRO A 7 -13.50 -16.24 -22.75
C PRO A 7 -12.08 -16.44 -23.25
N HIS A 8 -11.12 -15.64 -22.75
CA HIS A 8 -9.73 -15.67 -23.22
C HIS A 8 -8.78 -15.84 -22.04
N THR A 9 -7.77 -16.68 -22.24
CA THR A 9 -6.69 -16.90 -21.24
C THR A 9 -5.35 -16.87 -21.95
N PHE A 10 -4.35 -16.34 -21.27
CA PHE A 10 -2.98 -16.25 -21.75
C PHE A 10 -2.06 -16.92 -20.73
N THR A 11 -1.03 -17.58 -21.19
CA THR A 11 0.04 -18.16 -20.36
C THR A 11 1.32 -17.32 -20.41
N SER A 12 1.37 -16.33 -21.30
CA SER A 12 2.46 -15.36 -21.42
C SER A 12 1.92 -13.95 -21.20
N LEU A 13 2.63 -13.19 -20.37
CA LEU A 13 2.34 -11.78 -20.13
C LEU A 13 2.50 -10.95 -21.43
N GLU A 14 3.53 -11.27 -22.21
CA GLU A 14 3.82 -10.61 -23.48
C GLU A 14 2.71 -10.81 -24.50
N GLU A 15 2.20 -12.04 -24.63
CA GLU A 15 1.07 -12.33 -25.51
C GLU A 15 -0.18 -11.57 -25.08
N MET A 16 -0.48 -11.57 -23.77
CA MET A 16 -1.61 -10.82 -23.23
C MET A 16 -1.47 -9.32 -23.48
N ALA A 17 -0.28 -8.76 -23.21
CA ALA A 17 -0.02 -7.34 -23.38
C ALA A 17 -0.12 -6.88 -24.84
N ARG A 18 0.21 -7.72 -25.81
CA ARG A 18 0.10 -7.43 -27.25
C ARG A 18 -1.28 -7.74 -27.83
N SER A 19 -2.14 -8.42 -27.09
CA SER A 19 -3.46 -8.79 -27.59
C SER A 19 -4.34 -7.55 -27.85
N PRO A 20 -5.03 -7.47 -28.99
CA PRO A 20 -6.00 -6.42 -29.25
C PRO A 20 -7.29 -6.57 -28.42
N LEU A 21 -7.47 -7.68 -27.73
CA LEU A 21 -8.63 -7.95 -26.88
C LEU A 21 -8.51 -7.32 -25.48
N VAL A 22 -7.35 -6.73 -25.15
CA VAL A 22 -7.06 -6.19 -23.82
C VAL A 22 -6.76 -4.70 -23.95
N ASP A 23 -7.51 -3.86 -23.25
CA ASP A 23 -7.31 -2.41 -23.18
C ASP A 23 -6.59 -2.00 -21.87
N ALA A 24 -6.88 -2.72 -20.78
CA ALA A 24 -6.32 -2.47 -19.47
C ALA A 24 -5.96 -3.76 -18.76
N VAL A 25 -4.91 -3.70 -17.91
CA VAL A 25 -4.42 -4.85 -17.15
C VAL A 25 -4.43 -4.53 -15.66
N TYR A 26 -4.99 -5.44 -14.87
CA TYR A 26 -4.85 -5.43 -13.43
C TYR A 26 -3.67 -6.33 -13.03
N ILE A 27 -2.62 -5.72 -12.46
CA ILE A 27 -1.43 -6.43 -11.99
C ILE A 27 -1.64 -6.80 -10.52
N ALA A 28 -1.73 -8.11 -10.26
CA ALA A 28 -1.91 -8.70 -8.92
C ALA A 28 -0.89 -9.83 -8.67
N SER A 29 0.30 -9.67 -9.21
CA SER A 29 1.44 -10.57 -9.03
C SER A 29 2.17 -10.27 -7.70
N PRO A 30 3.24 -11.01 -7.32
CA PRO A 30 4.11 -10.61 -6.21
C PRO A 30 4.70 -9.21 -6.39
N ASN A 31 4.86 -8.46 -5.30
CA ASN A 31 5.28 -7.05 -5.31
C ASN A 31 6.55 -6.79 -6.13
N ALA A 32 7.54 -7.70 -6.06
CA ALA A 32 8.78 -7.61 -6.80
C ALA A 32 8.61 -7.58 -8.34
N LEU A 33 7.45 -8.01 -8.84
CA LEU A 33 7.15 -8.07 -10.29
C LEU A 33 6.30 -6.89 -10.77
N HIS A 34 5.72 -6.10 -9.86
CA HIS A 34 4.80 -5.02 -10.19
C HIS A 34 5.38 -4.06 -11.23
N ALA A 35 6.60 -3.56 -10.98
CA ALA A 35 7.21 -2.56 -11.85
C ALA A 35 7.50 -3.10 -13.25
N SER A 36 8.16 -4.25 -13.36
CA SER A 36 8.54 -4.83 -14.66
C SER A 36 7.33 -5.20 -15.50
N GLN A 37 6.34 -5.83 -14.88
CA GLN A 37 5.11 -6.25 -15.57
C GLN A 37 4.26 -5.05 -15.99
N SER A 38 4.11 -4.04 -15.12
CA SER A 38 3.39 -2.81 -15.46
C SER A 38 4.04 -2.05 -16.61
N ILE A 39 5.38 -1.89 -16.58
CA ILE A 39 6.12 -1.21 -17.64
C ILE A 39 5.97 -1.95 -18.96
N LEU A 40 6.04 -3.29 -18.96
CA LEU A 40 5.82 -4.10 -20.15
C LEU A 40 4.40 -3.87 -20.73
N CYS A 41 3.35 -3.95 -19.91
CA CYS A 41 1.98 -3.72 -20.36
C CYS A 41 1.81 -2.30 -20.92
N MET A 42 2.33 -1.28 -20.24
CA MET A 42 2.27 0.11 -20.69
C MET A 42 3.03 0.32 -21.99
N SER A 43 4.17 -0.35 -22.21
CA SER A 43 4.92 -0.27 -23.47
C SER A 43 4.16 -0.86 -24.68
N CYS A 44 3.18 -1.72 -24.42
CA CYS A 44 2.25 -2.25 -25.40
C CYS A 44 0.95 -1.43 -25.51
N GLY A 45 0.90 -0.22 -24.92
CA GLY A 45 -0.25 0.69 -24.99
C GLY A 45 -1.40 0.32 -24.04
N LYS A 46 -1.17 -0.53 -23.01
CA LYS A 46 -2.22 -0.92 -22.08
C LYS A 46 -2.26 0.00 -20.86
N HIS A 47 -3.48 0.37 -20.43
CA HIS A 47 -3.67 0.99 -19.13
C HIS A 47 -3.38 -0.02 -18.01
N VAL A 48 -2.88 0.44 -16.85
CA VAL A 48 -2.51 -0.45 -15.76
C VAL A 48 -3.14 0.02 -14.46
N LEU A 49 -3.87 -0.89 -13.79
CA LEU A 49 -4.18 -0.84 -12.38
C LEU A 49 -3.24 -1.83 -11.68
N CYS A 50 -2.38 -1.34 -10.79
CA CYS A 50 -1.40 -2.18 -10.09
C CYS A 50 -1.77 -2.32 -8.63
N GLU A 51 -1.70 -3.55 -8.09
CA GLU A 51 -1.87 -3.79 -6.65
C GLU A 51 -0.88 -2.99 -5.82
N LYS A 52 -1.30 -2.74 -4.59
CA LYS A 52 -0.46 -2.13 -3.57
C LYS A 52 0.55 -3.17 -3.01
N PRO A 53 1.73 -2.73 -2.62
CA PRO A 53 2.33 -1.44 -2.90
C PRO A 53 2.68 -1.32 -4.38
N LEU A 54 2.62 -0.11 -4.93
CA LEU A 54 2.84 0.13 -6.38
C LEU A 54 4.13 -0.51 -6.89
N ALA A 55 5.21 -0.44 -6.11
CA ALA A 55 6.52 -0.98 -6.44
C ALA A 55 7.32 -1.31 -5.18
N SER A 56 8.41 -2.04 -5.33
CA SER A 56 9.32 -2.41 -4.23
C SER A 56 10.09 -1.23 -3.66
N ASN A 57 10.26 -0.15 -4.43
CA ASN A 57 11.02 1.04 -4.03
C ASN A 57 10.67 2.26 -4.90
N ALA A 58 11.11 3.44 -4.44
CA ALA A 58 10.82 4.71 -5.11
C ALA A 58 11.44 4.83 -6.51
N ARG A 59 12.53 4.14 -6.82
CA ARG A 59 13.14 4.14 -8.16
C ARG A 59 12.22 3.44 -9.16
N GLU A 60 11.72 2.28 -8.79
CA GLU A 60 10.77 1.52 -9.60
C GLU A 60 9.45 2.27 -9.78
N ALA A 61 8.90 2.85 -8.71
CA ALA A 61 7.68 3.66 -8.80
C ALA A 61 7.85 4.84 -9.78
N ARG A 62 9.00 5.54 -9.73
CA ARG A 62 9.32 6.60 -10.71
C ARG A 62 9.40 6.07 -12.13
N ALA A 63 10.06 4.93 -12.35
CA ALA A 63 10.15 4.32 -13.68
C ALA A 63 8.77 3.95 -14.25
N MET A 64 7.87 3.45 -13.40
CA MET A 64 6.47 3.17 -13.79
C MET A 64 5.72 4.45 -14.19
N ILE A 65 5.86 5.53 -13.41
CA ILE A 65 5.23 6.83 -13.71
C ILE A 65 5.77 7.42 -15.01
N GLU A 66 7.08 7.33 -15.23
CA GLU A 66 7.73 7.78 -16.48
C GLU A 66 7.26 6.95 -17.68
N ALA A 67 7.13 5.63 -17.53
CA ALA A 67 6.60 4.76 -18.56
C ALA A 67 5.15 5.12 -18.92
N ALA A 68 4.29 5.35 -17.93
CA ALA A 68 2.90 5.76 -18.16
C ALA A 68 2.83 7.06 -18.97
N ARG A 69 3.65 8.05 -18.63
CA ARG A 69 3.75 9.33 -19.37
C ARG A 69 4.28 9.14 -20.78
N ARG A 70 5.34 8.35 -20.94
CA ARG A 70 5.99 8.08 -22.22
C ARG A 70 5.07 7.41 -23.23
N TYR A 71 4.25 6.47 -22.77
CA TYR A 71 3.36 5.69 -23.64
C TYR A 71 1.94 6.25 -23.68
N GLY A 72 1.64 7.35 -22.96
CA GLY A 72 0.34 8.01 -22.99
C GLY A 72 -0.79 7.17 -22.41
N VAL A 73 -0.50 6.33 -21.41
CA VAL A 73 -1.47 5.43 -20.78
C VAL A 73 -1.68 5.78 -19.31
N VAL A 74 -2.77 5.28 -18.73
CA VAL A 74 -3.07 5.45 -17.30
C VAL A 74 -2.34 4.40 -16.49
N LEU A 75 -1.67 4.84 -15.41
CA LEU A 75 -1.18 4.00 -14.31
C LEU A 75 -1.90 4.42 -13.04
N MET A 76 -2.50 3.47 -12.34
CA MET A 76 -3.16 3.69 -11.07
C MET A 76 -2.75 2.60 -10.07
N GLU A 77 -2.50 3.00 -8.81
CA GLU A 77 -2.30 2.06 -7.71
C GLU A 77 -3.66 1.68 -7.10
N ALA A 78 -3.86 0.40 -6.81
CA ALA A 78 -5.07 -0.12 -6.17
C ALA A 78 -5.07 0.13 -4.65
N MET A 79 -4.83 1.38 -4.24
CA MET A 79 -4.85 1.80 -2.83
C MET A 79 -6.27 2.18 -2.40
N ILE A 80 -7.05 1.16 -2.02
CA ILE A 80 -8.46 1.31 -1.69
C ILE A 80 -8.73 2.28 -0.54
N ALA A 81 -7.82 2.38 0.44
CA ALA A 81 -8.02 3.21 1.63
C ALA A 81 -8.29 4.70 1.29
N THR A 82 -7.58 5.25 0.29
CA THR A 82 -7.74 6.65 -0.13
C THR A 82 -8.80 6.85 -1.21
N LEU A 83 -9.28 5.77 -1.81
CA LEU A 83 -10.40 5.76 -2.77
C LEU A 83 -11.75 5.57 -2.08
N ASN A 84 -11.75 5.14 -0.82
CA ASN A 84 -12.95 5.02 -0.01
C ASN A 84 -13.63 6.40 0.14
N PRO A 85 -14.96 6.52 -0.10
CA PRO A 85 -15.69 7.77 0.07
C PRO A 85 -15.49 8.44 1.43
N ASN A 86 -15.35 7.63 2.49
CA ASN A 86 -15.13 8.13 3.85
C ASN A 86 -13.77 8.80 4.04
N PHE A 87 -12.76 8.46 3.23
CA PHE A 87 -11.49 9.21 3.23
C PHE A 87 -11.68 10.67 2.76
N ARG A 88 -12.63 10.92 1.85
CA ARG A 88 -13.01 12.27 1.48
C ARG A 88 -13.60 13.03 2.67
N ILE A 89 -14.46 12.37 3.46
CA ILE A 89 -15.03 12.97 4.68
C ILE A 89 -13.90 13.33 5.65
N VAL A 90 -12.92 12.44 5.87
CA VAL A 90 -11.75 12.74 6.69
C VAL A 90 -11.08 14.04 6.22
N ARG A 91 -10.80 14.18 4.92
CA ARG A 91 -10.18 15.37 4.35
C ARG A 91 -11.01 16.63 4.55
N GLU A 92 -12.32 16.54 4.38
CA GLU A 92 -13.27 17.66 4.55
C GLU A 92 -13.39 18.10 6.02
N GLN A 93 -13.14 17.21 6.99
CA GLN A 93 -13.20 17.54 8.42
C GLN A 93 -11.91 18.13 8.98
N LEU A 94 -10.74 17.94 8.31
CA LEU A 94 -9.46 18.45 8.81
C LEU A 94 -9.49 19.94 9.22
N PRO A 95 -10.09 20.88 8.46
CA PRO A 95 -10.14 22.29 8.85
C PRO A 95 -10.85 22.56 10.17
N ARG A 96 -11.76 21.66 10.59
CA ARG A 96 -12.50 21.80 11.86
C ARG A 96 -11.70 21.40 13.09
N LEU A 97 -10.54 20.78 12.89
CA LEU A 97 -9.65 20.38 13.97
C LEU A 97 -8.67 21.48 14.36
N GLY A 98 -8.69 22.62 13.65
CA GLY A 98 -7.69 23.66 13.83
C GLY A 98 -6.31 23.24 13.31
N THR A 99 -5.25 23.70 13.97
CA THR A 99 -3.88 23.30 13.62
C THR A 99 -3.65 21.83 13.96
N ILE A 100 -3.37 21.02 12.95
CA ILE A 100 -3.07 19.60 13.17
C ILE A 100 -1.72 19.46 13.87
N ARG A 101 -1.70 18.67 14.96
CA ARG A 101 -0.53 18.44 15.79
C ARG A 101 -0.02 17.02 15.75
N ARG A 102 -0.92 16.04 15.53
CA ARG A 102 -0.52 14.66 15.43
C ARG A 102 -1.38 13.88 14.44
N TYR A 103 -0.75 12.96 13.72
CA TYR A 103 -1.38 11.84 13.04
C TYR A 103 -0.89 10.54 13.70
N PHE A 104 -1.81 9.72 14.12
CA PHE A 104 -1.53 8.37 14.61
C PHE A 104 -2.32 7.36 13.80
N ALA A 105 -1.65 6.34 13.27
CA ALA A 105 -2.33 5.24 12.59
C ALA A 105 -1.79 3.88 13.04
N SER A 106 -2.70 2.94 13.23
CA SER A 106 -2.39 1.57 13.63
C SER A 106 -3.07 0.58 12.68
N TYR A 107 -2.27 -0.33 12.12
CA TYR A 107 -2.78 -1.51 11.43
C TYR A 107 -1.95 -2.72 11.84
N CYS A 108 -2.43 -3.39 12.88
CA CYS A 108 -1.79 -4.58 13.43
C CYS A 108 -2.80 -5.72 13.39
N GLN A 109 -2.50 -6.73 12.58
CA GLN A 109 -3.35 -7.89 12.39
C GLN A 109 -2.50 -9.15 12.33
N TYR A 110 -2.73 -10.07 13.26
CA TYR A 110 -2.06 -11.37 13.24
C TYR A 110 -2.38 -12.10 11.92
N SER A 111 -1.34 -12.38 11.15
CA SER A 111 -1.50 -13.03 9.86
C SER A 111 -1.78 -14.52 10.01
N SER A 112 -2.80 -15.03 9.34
CA SER A 112 -3.06 -16.49 9.25
C SER A 112 -1.90 -17.29 8.65
N ARG A 113 -0.92 -16.60 8.00
CA ARG A 113 0.28 -17.22 7.44
C ARG A 113 1.44 -17.27 8.44
N TYR A 114 1.32 -16.58 9.59
CA TYR A 114 2.40 -16.52 10.57
C TYR A 114 2.57 -17.83 11.33
N ASP A 115 1.51 -18.60 11.56
CA ASP A 115 1.64 -19.93 12.17
C ASP A 115 2.51 -20.84 11.32
N LYS A 116 2.34 -20.84 9.99
CA LYS A 116 3.22 -21.59 9.08
C LYS A 116 4.67 -21.11 9.14
N PHE A 117 4.88 -19.79 9.27
CA PHE A 117 6.22 -19.25 9.47
C PHE A 117 6.86 -19.77 10.77
N ARG A 118 6.11 -19.84 11.87
CA ARG A 118 6.58 -20.39 13.14
C ARG A 118 6.88 -21.90 13.06
N GLU A 119 6.23 -22.62 12.16
CA GLU A 119 6.52 -24.03 11.81
C GLU A 119 7.73 -24.15 10.85
N GLY A 120 8.40 -23.08 10.48
CA GLY A 120 9.57 -23.06 9.59
C GLY A 120 9.23 -22.96 8.10
N VAL A 121 7.96 -22.72 7.74
CA VAL A 121 7.51 -22.58 6.33
C VAL A 121 7.38 -21.11 5.97
N VAL A 122 8.28 -20.59 5.13
CA VAL A 122 8.23 -19.23 4.63
C VAL A 122 7.25 -19.14 3.46
N LEU A 123 6.09 -18.53 3.72
CA LEU A 123 5.10 -18.21 2.67
C LEU A 123 5.37 -16.81 2.10
N ASN A 124 4.81 -16.51 0.92
CA ASN A 124 5.02 -15.25 0.18
C ASN A 124 4.96 -14.00 1.06
N ALA A 125 4.03 -13.94 2.02
CA ALA A 125 3.84 -12.78 2.88
C ALA A 125 5.07 -12.42 3.77
N PHE A 126 5.98 -13.37 3.96
CA PHE A 126 7.19 -13.24 4.78
C PHE A 126 8.46 -13.54 3.97
N ASP A 127 8.36 -13.52 2.65
CA ASP A 127 9.49 -13.71 1.74
C ASP A 127 9.99 -12.35 1.22
N PRO A 128 11.16 -11.87 1.68
CA PRO A 128 11.71 -10.60 1.25
C PRO A 128 12.15 -10.59 -0.22
N SER A 129 12.42 -11.75 -0.83
CA SER A 129 12.77 -11.84 -2.26
C SER A 129 11.62 -11.41 -3.16
N LEU A 130 10.37 -11.49 -2.65
CA LEU A 130 9.16 -11.01 -3.30
C LEU A 130 8.81 -9.57 -2.93
N SER A 131 9.70 -8.85 -2.25
CA SER A 131 9.46 -7.50 -1.70
C SER A 131 8.27 -7.47 -0.73
N ASN A 132 8.10 -8.52 0.06
CA ASN A 132 7.09 -8.65 1.08
C ASN A 132 7.67 -8.47 2.49
N GLY A 133 6.78 -8.19 3.42
CA GLY A 133 7.02 -7.89 4.82
C GLY A 133 5.82 -7.14 5.38
N ALA A 134 5.82 -6.83 6.67
CA ALA A 134 4.67 -6.19 7.31
C ALA A 134 4.48 -4.74 6.82
N MET A 135 5.56 -3.98 6.60
CA MET A 135 5.48 -2.62 6.06
C MET A 135 4.85 -2.61 4.67
N MET A 136 5.33 -3.45 3.77
CA MET A 136 4.89 -3.48 2.38
C MET A 136 3.46 -4.01 2.24
N ASP A 137 3.03 -4.95 3.08
CA ASP A 137 1.70 -5.55 2.96
C ASP A 137 0.61 -4.74 3.68
N ILE A 138 0.84 -4.33 4.93
CA ILE A 138 -0.16 -3.64 5.75
C ILE A 138 0.29 -2.26 6.26
N GLY A 139 1.57 -2.05 6.51
CA GLY A 139 2.10 -0.74 6.93
C GLY A 139 1.83 0.36 5.90
N VAL A 140 1.82 0.02 4.62
CA VAL A 140 1.48 0.94 3.53
C VAL A 140 0.11 1.61 3.73
N TYR A 141 -0.87 0.93 4.32
CA TYR A 141 -2.19 1.50 4.63
C TYR A 141 -2.16 2.56 5.74
N THR A 142 -1.13 2.58 6.57
CA THR A 142 -0.95 3.62 7.59
C THR A 142 -0.20 4.83 7.06
N VAL A 143 0.74 4.61 6.13
CA VAL A 143 1.62 5.64 5.57
C VAL A 143 0.95 6.38 4.40
N TYR A 144 0.28 5.65 3.52
CA TYR A 144 -0.30 6.23 2.30
C TYR A 144 -1.35 7.32 2.59
N PRO A 145 -2.34 7.11 3.49
CA PRO A 145 -3.29 8.14 3.88
C PRO A 145 -2.61 9.37 4.51
N MET A 146 -1.59 9.16 5.35
CA MET A 146 -0.81 10.25 5.95
C MET A 146 -0.19 11.15 4.88
N VAL A 147 0.48 10.53 3.90
CA VAL A 147 1.12 11.29 2.81
C VAL A 147 0.07 11.95 1.90
N ALA A 148 -1.07 11.30 1.68
CA ALA A 148 -2.17 11.87 0.90
C ALA A 148 -2.84 13.08 1.56
N LEU A 149 -2.83 13.16 2.90
CA LEU A 149 -3.37 14.28 3.68
C LEU A 149 -2.34 15.41 3.90
N PHE A 150 -1.11 15.06 4.24
CA PHE A 150 -0.10 16.01 4.76
C PHE A 150 1.14 16.16 3.87
N GLY A 151 1.21 15.40 2.78
CA GLY A 151 2.36 15.46 1.87
C GLY A 151 3.59 14.73 2.41
N ARG A 152 4.76 15.09 1.89
CA ARG A 152 6.03 14.44 2.21
C ARG A 152 6.56 14.90 3.57
N PRO A 153 6.94 13.97 4.49
CA PRO A 153 7.57 14.30 5.76
C PRO A 153 9.00 14.84 5.55
N GLN A 154 9.47 15.63 6.52
CA GLN A 154 10.85 16.16 6.55
C GLN A 154 11.88 15.12 7.01
N ALA A 155 11.48 14.20 7.90
CA ALA A 155 12.34 13.15 8.42
C ALA A 155 11.51 11.91 8.79
N VAL A 156 12.17 10.77 8.80
CA VAL A 156 11.60 9.47 9.13
C VAL A 156 12.58 8.75 10.06
N ASP A 157 12.05 8.22 11.16
CA ASP A 157 12.75 7.31 12.08
C ASP A 157 11.90 6.04 12.26
N ALA A 158 12.52 4.87 12.13
CA ALA A 158 11.81 3.60 12.13
C ALA A 158 12.52 2.55 12.97
N GLN A 159 11.72 1.78 13.71
CA GLN A 159 12.16 0.59 14.42
C GLN A 159 11.24 -0.58 14.09
N GLY A 160 11.80 -1.78 13.98
CA GLY A 160 11.02 -2.95 13.64
C GLY A 160 11.64 -4.25 14.12
N VAL A 161 10.81 -5.29 14.11
CA VAL A 161 11.23 -6.67 14.39
C VAL A 161 11.42 -7.37 13.06
N VAL A 162 12.69 -7.71 12.75
CA VAL A 162 13.05 -8.49 11.57
C VAL A 162 12.98 -9.96 11.92
N LEU A 163 12.27 -10.73 11.11
CA LEU A 163 12.07 -12.17 11.28
C LEU A 163 13.27 -12.96 10.69
N SER A 164 13.34 -14.25 10.98
CA SER A 164 14.42 -15.14 10.52
C SER A 164 14.54 -15.23 8.98
N SER A 165 13.48 -14.92 8.25
CA SER A 165 13.51 -14.83 6.77
C SER A 165 14.16 -13.55 6.25
N GLY A 166 14.40 -12.55 7.09
CA GLY A 166 14.82 -11.21 6.71
C GLY A 166 13.69 -10.22 6.42
N ALA A 167 12.42 -10.69 6.42
CA ALA A 167 11.26 -9.80 6.31
C ALA A 167 10.94 -9.16 7.67
N ASP A 168 10.41 -7.93 7.65
CA ASP A 168 9.86 -7.32 8.85
C ASP A 168 8.52 -7.95 9.24
N GLY A 169 8.35 -8.27 10.52
CA GLY A 169 7.11 -8.81 11.09
C GLY A 169 6.21 -7.74 11.68
N GLN A 170 6.82 -6.68 12.21
CA GLN A 170 6.13 -5.50 12.76
C GLN A 170 7.08 -4.32 12.85
N GLY A 171 6.52 -3.13 13.01
CA GLY A 171 7.32 -1.93 13.26
C GLY A 171 6.50 -0.74 13.73
N ALA A 172 7.28 0.28 14.16
CA ALA A 172 6.81 1.61 14.49
C ALA A 172 7.64 2.61 13.69
N VAL A 173 6.98 3.59 13.09
CA VAL A 173 7.64 4.64 12.32
C VAL A 173 7.15 6.00 12.79
N ASN A 174 8.10 6.89 13.09
CA ASN A 174 7.85 8.27 13.41
C ASN A 174 8.24 9.16 12.21
N PHE A 175 7.36 10.11 11.89
CA PHE A 175 7.57 11.06 10.83
C PHE A 175 7.53 12.47 11.39
N ARG A 176 8.45 13.31 10.94
CA ARG A 176 8.49 14.72 11.31
C ARG A 176 7.96 15.59 10.16
N TYR A 177 7.02 16.45 10.51
CA TYR A 177 6.54 17.54 9.67
C TYR A 177 6.81 18.89 10.37
N GLU A 178 6.57 19.99 9.70
CA GLU A 178 6.58 21.31 10.33
C GLU A 178 5.34 21.47 11.22
N GLY A 179 5.55 21.67 12.51
CA GLY A 179 4.47 21.86 13.48
C GLY A 179 3.63 20.62 13.83
N MET A 180 3.92 19.46 13.24
CA MET A 180 3.19 18.21 13.45
C MET A 180 4.16 17.02 13.47
N ASN A 181 3.83 16.00 14.24
CA ASN A 181 4.46 14.68 14.11
C ASN A 181 3.43 13.62 13.71
N ALA A 182 3.91 12.54 13.10
CA ALA A 182 3.08 11.37 12.85
C ALA A 182 3.76 10.11 13.35
N THR A 183 2.96 9.17 13.86
CA THR A 183 3.42 7.85 14.31
C THR A 183 2.54 6.79 13.68
N VAL A 184 3.14 5.77 13.09
CA VAL A 184 2.39 4.63 12.57
C VAL A 184 2.90 3.34 13.19
N LEU A 185 1.96 2.45 13.50
CA LEU A 185 2.21 1.10 13.98
C LEU A 185 1.66 0.10 12.96
N TYR A 186 2.44 -0.93 12.70
CA TYR A 186 1.99 -2.02 11.82
C TYR A 186 2.54 -3.36 12.30
N SER A 187 1.76 -4.42 12.18
CA SER A 187 2.19 -5.76 12.59
C SER A 187 1.41 -6.85 11.86
N LYS A 188 2.14 -7.89 11.42
CA LYS A 188 1.57 -9.15 10.92
C LYS A 188 1.75 -10.31 11.90
N ILE A 189 2.39 -10.04 13.05
CA ILE A 189 2.75 -11.04 14.06
C ILE A 189 2.08 -10.82 15.42
N ALA A 190 1.36 -9.71 15.56
CA ALA A 190 0.57 -9.37 16.74
C ALA A 190 -0.63 -8.52 16.35
N ASP A 191 -1.73 -8.64 17.09
CA ASP A 191 -2.92 -7.80 16.95
C ASP A 191 -2.79 -6.52 17.78
N SER A 192 -3.43 -5.44 17.32
CA SER A 192 -3.72 -4.25 18.12
C SER A 192 -5.18 -3.85 17.94
N ARG A 193 -5.75 -3.27 19.00
CA ARG A 193 -7.09 -2.69 18.99
C ARG A 193 -7.08 -1.17 19.09
N LEU A 194 -5.90 -0.56 18.97
CA LEU A 194 -5.78 0.89 19.00
C LEU A 194 -6.42 1.47 17.73
N PRO A 195 -7.36 2.40 17.87
CA PRO A 195 -7.88 3.16 16.72
C PRO A 195 -6.78 4.04 16.14
N SER A 196 -7.03 4.56 14.95
CA SER A 196 -6.21 5.63 14.37
C SER A 196 -6.85 6.98 14.66
N GLU A 197 -6.05 8.05 14.76
CA GLU A 197 -6.57 9.37 15.09
C GLU A 197 -5.77 10.50 14.45
N ILE A 198 -6.46 11.63 14.24
CA ILE A 198 -5.86 12.88 13.80
C ILE A 198 -6.21 13.93 14.85
N GLU A 199 -5.18 14.44 15.54
CA GLU A 199 -5.32 15.39 16.63
C GLU A 199 -5.01 16.81 16.14
N GLY A 200 -5.92 17.71 16.36
CA GLY A 200 -5.74 19.14 16.17
C GLY A 200 -5.99 19.92 17.47
N GLU A 201 -5.68 21.22 17.45
CA GLU A 201 -5.84 22.09 18.63
C GLU A 201 -7.31 22.29 19.02
N GLU A 202 -8.24 22.11 18.08
CA GLU A 202 -9.68 22.36 18.29
C GLU A 202 -10.50 21.07 18.31
N GLY A 203 -9.87 19.88 18.12
CA GLY A 203 -10.55 18.59 18.18
C GLY A 203 -9.72 17.42 17.71
N THR A 204 -10.30 16.24 17.85
CA THR A 204 -9.67 14.97 17.42
C THR A 204 -10.65 14.19 16.54
N LEU A 205 -10.16 13.70 15.42
CA LEU A 205 -10.89 12.78 14.56
C LEU A 205 -10.43 11.35 14.86
N LEU A 206 -11.35 10.51 15.29
CA LEU A 206 -11.11 9.11 15.58
C LEU A 206 -11.52 8.26 14.39
N LEU A 207 -10.67 7.31 14.00
CA LEU A 207 -10.89 6.37 12.91
C LEU A 207 -10.78 4.94 13.43
N ASP A 208 -11.86 4.17 13.38
CA ASP A 208 -11.88 2.79 13.85
C ASP A 208 -10.84 1.93 13.15
N THR A 209 -10.71 2.12 11.84
CA THR A 209 -9.72 1.43 11.01
C THR A 209 -9.17 2.40 9.96
N ILE A 210 -7.86 2.32 9.69
CA ILE A 210 -7.23 3.18 8.67
C ILE A 210 -7.31 2.59 7.26
N HIS A 211 -7.42 1.28 7.13
CA HIS A 211 -7.45 0.57 5.85
C HIS A 211 -8.84 0.47 5.24
N ASP A 212 -9.88 0.57 6.06
CA ASP A 212 -11.30 0.53 5.67
C ASP A 212 -12.09 1.48 6.59
N ILE A 213 -12.00 2.78 6.32
CA ILE A 213 -12.64 3.82 7.13
C ILE A 213 -14.16 3.67 7.02
N ARG A 214 -14.82 3.46 8.15
CA ARG A 214 -16.27 3.33 8.27
C ARG A 214 -16.86 4.55 8.97
N CYS A 215 -18.04 4.94 8.54
CA CYS A 215 -18.87 5.98 9.19
C CYS A 215 -19.89 5.35 10.10
#